data_70d3a24d32c66654cc58ceff5b3ed844
#
_entry.id   70d3a24d32c66654cc58ceff5b3ed844
#
_cell.length_a   1.000
_cell.length_b   1.000
_cell.length_c   1.000
_cell.angle_alpha   90.00
_cell.angle_beta   90.00
_cell.angle_gamma   90.00
#
_symmetry.space_group_name_H-M   'P 1'
#
loop_
_entity.id
_entity.type
_entity.pdbx_description
1 polymer ?
#
loop_
_entity_poly.entity_id
_entity_poly.type
_entity_poly.pdbx_seq_one_letter_code
_entity_poly.pdbx_strand_id
1 'polypeptide(L)'
;MTAVSNSYLGLNHETIGSDILAVLKALHAPDRALGPALAQRLRAVKPDAWYPISLLLEALEALDKNLGTFALRKVGWELFQLSHAEATRQHANSARDIVYGIDGMYHRANRGAGIGGWRVLSFEPGHAELEKTTPHHCVMEEGILEEALRTVGVRADVSQKACRRKGAAACHYVITSPVTDERWTGRG
;
A
#
# COMPACT_ATOMS: atom_id res chain seq x y z
N MET A 1 -11.85 -21.54 -3.80
CA MET A 1 -11.28 -20.30 -4.37
C MET A 1 -12.41 -19.30 -4.43
N THR A 2 -12.61 -18.52 -3.38
CA THR A 2 -13.63 -17.46 -3.31
C THR A 2 -13.11 -16.29 -4.13
N ALA A 3 -13.79 -16.00 -5.24
CA ALA A 3 -13.58 -14.79 -6.01
C ALA A 3 -13.66 -13.61 -5.03
N VAL A 4 -12.60 -12.80 -4.96
CA VAL A 4 -12.66 -11.51 -4.27
C VAL A 4 -13.82 -10.76 -4.89
N SER A 5 -14.78 -10.40 -4.06
CA SER A 5 -15.97 -9.68 -4.48
C SER A 5 -15.57 -8.50 -5.36
N ASN A 6 -16.00 -8.49 -6.61
CA ASN A 6 -15.87 -7.39 -7.58
C ASN A 6 -16.67 -6.14 -7.13
N SER A 7 -16.83 -5.94 -5.83
CA SER A 7 -17.59 -4.82 -5.24
C SER A 7 -17.02 -3.44 -5.59
N TYR A 8 -15.82 -3.39 -6.17
CA TYR A 8 -15.19 -2.15 -6.65
C TYR A 8 -15.37 -1.90 -8.15
N LEU A 9 -15.88 -2.88 -8.92
CA LEU A 9 -16.22 -2.67 -10.32
C LEU A 9 -17.50 -1.81 -10.40
N GLY A 10 -17.39 -0.65 -11.04
CA GLY A 10 -18.50 0.29 -11.20
C GLY A 10 -18.48 1.48 -10.24
N LEU A 11 -17.55 1.54 -9.29
CA LEU A 11 -17.29 2.75 -8.50
C LEU A 11 -16.29 3.64 -9.26
N ASN A 12 -16.54 4.94 -9.30
CA ASN A 12 -15.64 5.94 -9.88
C ASN A 12 -14.44 6.20 -8.95
N HIS A 13 -13.74 5.14 -8.57
CA HIS A 13 -12.52 5.22 -7.79
C HIS A 13 -11.32 5.29 -8.70
N GLU A 14 -10.41 6.21 -8.40
CA GLU A 14 -9.20 6.44 -9.19
C GLU A 14 -7.96 6.38 -8.31
N THR A 15 -6.85 5.98 -8.91
CA THR A 15 -5.49 6.04 -8.36
C THR A 15 -4.59 6.83 -9.29
N ILE A 16 -3.52 7.41 -8.73
CA ILE A 16 -2.53 8.14 -9.53
C ILE A 16 -1.66 7.17 -10.35
N GLY A 17 -1.20 7.61 -11.52
CA GLY A 17 -0.45 6.74 -12.41
C GLY A 17 0.89 6.25 -11.87
N SER A 18 1.56 7.04 -11.00
CA SER A 18 2.79 6.60 -10.32
C SER A 18 2.60 5.30 -9.53
N ASP A 19 1.45 5.10 -8.87
CA ASP A 19 1.13 3.88 -8.13
C ASP A 19 1.01 2.67 -9.08
N ILE A 20 0.42 2.88 -10.25
CA ILE A 20 0.32 1.84 -11.28
C ILE A 20 1.70 1.50 -11.86
N LEU A 21 2.53 2.51 -12.13
CA LEU A 21 3.89 2.33 -12.67
C LEU A 21 4.83 1.62 -11.68
N ALA A 22 4.58 1.71 -10.38
CA ALA A 22 5.33 0.97 -9.36
C ALA A 22 5.28 -0.55 -9.58
N VAL A 23 4.16 -1.06 -10.10
CA VAL A 23 4.02 -2.48 -10.48
C VAL A 23 5.07 -2.88 -11.51
N LEU A 24 5.22 -2.08 -12.57
CA LEU A 24 6.21 -2.35 -13.62
C LEU A 24 7.64 -2.26 -13.08
N LYS A 25 7.92 -1.26 -12.24
CA LYS A 25 9.25 -1.04 -11.66
C LYS A 25 9.68 -2.18 -10.73
N ALA A 26 8.74 -2.79 -10.02
CA ALA A 26 8.99 -3.93 -9.16
C ALA A 26 9.36 -5.22 -9.91
N LEU A 27 9.10 -5.31 -11.22
CA LEU A 27 9.18 -6.54 -12.00
C LEU A 27 10.35 -6.53 -12.98
N HIS A 28 11.12 -7.64 -13.03
CA HIS A 28 12.15 -7.85 -14.06
C HIS A 28 11.56 -8.24 -15.42
N ALA A 29 10.46 -8.98 -15.44
CA ALA A 29 9.81 -9.48 -16.64
C ALA A 29 8.28 -9.24 -16.58
N PRO A 30 7.81 -7.98 -16.79
CA PRO A 30 6.40 -7.63 -16.64
C PRO A 30 5.47 -8.45 -17.55
N ASP A 31 5.86 -8.68 -18.80
CA ASP A 31 5.02 -9.43 -19.77
C ASP A 31 4.79 -10.88 -19.32
N ARG A 32 5.78 -11.50 -18.68
CA ARG A 32 5.66 -12.85 -18.14
C ARG A 32 4.79 -12.86 -16.87
N ALA A 33 4.94 -11.86 -16.01
CA ALA A 33 4.26 -11.79 -14.73
C ALA A 33 2.78 -11.39 -14.85
N LEU A 34 2.48 -10.44 -15.74
CA LEU A 34 1.16 -9.82 -15.91
C LEU A 34 0.41 -10.30 -17.16
N GLY A 35 1.15 -10.91 -18.10
CA GLY A 35 0.69 -11.09 -19.48
C GLY A 35 0.91 -9.84 -20.34
N PRO A 36 1.18 -10.01 -21.67
CA PRO A 36 1.59 -8.91 -22.55
C PRO A 36 0.54 -7.79 -22.65
N ALA A 37 -0.74 -8.13 -22.72
CA ALA A 37 -1.81 -7.14 -22.86
C ALA A 37 -1.91 -6.22 -21.64
N LEU A 38 -1.88 -6.77 -20.42
CA LEU A 38 -1.93 -5.96 -19.20
C LEU A 38 -0.65 -5.14 -19.03
N ALA A 39 0.52 -5.74 -19.25
CA ALA A 39 1.80 -5.04 -19.18
C ALA A 39 1.86 -3.85 -20.15
N GLN A 40 1.32 -4.00 -21.39
CA GLN A 40 1.22 -2.91 -22.35
C GLN A 40 0.31 -1.78 -21.86
N ARG A 41 -0.84 -2.10 -21.27
CA ARG A 41 -1.75 -1.09 -20.68
C ARG A 41 -1.06 -0.31 -19.58
N LEU A 42 -0.29 -0.97 -18.70
CA LEU A 42 0.45 -0.29 -17.63
C LEU A 42 1.56 0.61 -18.18
N ARG A 43 2.27 0.21 -19.26
CA ARG A 43 3.31 1.04 -19.91
C ARG A 43 2.77 2.32 -20.51
N ALA A 44 1.49 2.36 -20.87
CA ALA A 44 0.85 3.55 -21.44
C ALA A 44 0.43 4.59 -20.38
N VAL A 45 0.58 4.26 -19.07
CA VAL A 45 0.19 5.11 -17.96
C VAL A 45 1.18 6.28 -17.80
N LYS A 46 0.66 7.49 -17.57
CA LYS A 46 1.45 8.68 -17.20
C LYS A 46 1.46 8.83 -15.67
N PRO A 47 2.60 9.14 -15.04
CA PRO A 47 2.75 9.10 -13.58
C PRO A 47 1.83 10.08 -12.83
N ASP A 48 1.55 11.23 -13.43
CA ASP A 48 0.80 12.35 -12.85
C ASP A 48 -0.68 12.39 -13.24
N ALA A 49 -1.15 11.41 -14.04
CA ALA A 49 -2.55 11.30 -14.45
C ALA A 49 -3.33 10.34 -13.55
N TRP A 50 -4.65 10.51 -13.52
CA TRP A 50 -5.57 9.66 -12.75
C TRP A 50 -6.15 8.55 -13.62
N TYR A 51 -6.25 7.36 -13.07
CA TYR A 51 -6.75 6.17 -13.75
C TYR A 51 -7.73 5.42 -12.87
N PRO A 52 -8.70 4.68 -13.45
CA PRO A 52 -9.54 3.78 -12.69
C PRO A 52 -8.68 2.84 -11.82
N ILE A 53 -8.98 2.80 -10.52
CA ILE A 53 -8.23 1.97 -9.56
C ILE A 53 -8.25 0.48 -9.94
N SER A 54 -9.27 0.06 -10.70
CA SER A 54 -9.39 -1.31 -11.21
C SER A 54 -8.18 -1.76 -12.02
N LEU A 55 -7.48 -0.84 -12.69
CA LEU A 55 -6.27 -1.16 -13.44
C LEU A 55 -5.12 -1.61 -12.50
N LEU A 56 -4.93 -0.92 -11.38
CA LEU A 56 -3.97 -1.32 -10.34
C LEU A 56 -4.40 -2.65 -9.70
N LEU A 57 -5.68 -2.78 -9.35
CA LEU A 57 -6.17 -3.99 -8.69
C LEU A 57 -6.05 -5.23 -9.60
N GLU A 58 -6.33 -5.11 -10.89
CA GLU A 58 -6.12 -6.17 -11.89
C GLU A 58 -4.66 -6.63 -11.93
N ALA A 59 -3.72 -5.68 -11.91
CA ALA A 59 -2.30 -5.99 -11.89
C ALA A 59 -1.88 -6.71 -10.60
N LEU A 60 -2.36 -6.25 -9.44
CA LEU A 60 -2.07 -6.89 -8.14
C LEU A 60 -2.64 -8.31 -8.05
N GLU A 61 -3.85 -8.55 -8.58
CA GLU A 61 -4.44 -9.89 -8.66
C GLU A 61 -3.61 -10.83 -9.56
N ALA A 62 -3.15 -10.32 -10.71
CA ALA A 62 -2.29 -11.10 -11.60
C ALA A 62 -0.97 -11.48 -10.91
N LEU A 63 -0.37 -10.57 -10.13
CA LEU A 63 0.86 -10.83 -9.37
C LEU A 63 0.64 -11.84 -8.25
N ASP A 64 -0.44 -11.71 -7.49
CA ASP A 64 -0.78 -12.66 -6.43
C ASP A 64 -0.88 -14.09 -6.98
N LYS A 65 -1.57 -14.23 -8.10
CA LYS A 65 -1.77 -15.52 -8.78
C LYS A 65 -0.48 -16.11 -9.34
N ASN A 66 0.37 -15.28 -9.95
CA ASN A 66 1.48 -15.76 -10.78
C ASN A 66 2.83 -15.79 -10.04
N LEU A 67 3.05 -14.89 -9.07
CA LEU A 67 4.32 -14.71 -8.37
C LEU A 67 4.21 -14.76 -6.84
N GLY A 68 3.01 -14.67 -6.29
CA GLY A 68 2.74 -14.75 -4.86
C GLY A 68 3.11 -13.48 -4.06
N THR A 69 3.09 -13.62 -2.74
CA THR A 69 3.12 -12.52 -1.77
C THR A 69 4.40 -11.68 -1.77
N PHE A 70 5.56 -12.27 -2.08
CA PHE A 70 6.82 -11.51 -2.10
C PHE A 70 6.82 -10.44 -3.20
N ALA A 71 6.28 -10.76 -4.39
CA ALA A 71 6.18 -9.78 -5.47
C ALA A 71 5.25 -8.62 -5.10
N LEU A 72 4.14 -8.90 -4.43
CA LEU A 72 3.22 -7.88 -3.94
C LEU A 72 3.86 -6.95 -2.91
N ARG A 73 4.61 -7.51 -1.95
CA ARG A 73 5.34 -6.72 -0.94
C ARG A 73 6.36 -5.80 -1.61
N LYS A 74 7.09 -6.31 -2.61
CA LYS A 74 8.03 -5.51 -3.40
C LYS A 74 7.33 -4.37 -4.17
N VAL A 75 6.15 -4.62 -4.73
CA VAL A 75 5.34 -3.54 -5.33
C VAL A 75 5.03 -2.46 -4.30
N GLY A 76 4.69 -2.82 -3.08
CA GLY A 76 4.47 -1.86 -1.98
C GLY A 76 5.70 -0.99 -1.70
N TRP A 77 6.90 -1.56 -1.66
CA TRP A 77 8.15 -0.79 -1.51
C TRP A 77 8.37 0.19 -2.65
N GLU A 78 8.22 -0.27 -3.90
CA GLU A 78 8.40 0.58 -5.08
C GLU A 78 7.34 1.67 -5.18
N LEU A 79 6.08 1.35 -4.83
CA LEU A 79 4.98 2.32 -4.81
C LEU A 79 5.28 3.44 -3.81
N PHE A 80 5.70 3.08 -2.59
CA PHE A 80 6.07 4.09 -1.61
C PHE A 80 7.22 4.98 -2.12
N GLN A 81 8.27 4.40 -2.67
CA GLN A 81 9.43 5.14 -3.18
C GLN A 81 9.07 6.07 -4.34
N LEU A 82 8.19 5.66 -5.27
CA LEU A 82 7.80 6.47 -6.42
C LEU A 82 6.83 7.58 -6.08
N SER A 83 5.84 7.29 -5.23
CA SER A 83 4.69 8.18 -5.06
C SER A 83 4.73 8.98 -3.75
N HIS A 84 5.43 8.49 -2.72
CA HIS A 84 5.27 9.02 -1.37
C HIS A 84 6.57 9.41 -0.67
N ALA A 85 7.72 8.81 -1.03
CA ALA A 85 8.94 8.92 -0.24
C ALA A 85 9.44 10.37 -0.12
N GLU A 86 9.38 11.16 -1.19
CA GLU A 86 9.84 12.56 -1.17
C GLU A 86 9.01 13.40 -0.19
N ALA A 87 7.68 13.36 -0.31
CA ALA A 87 6.79 14.09 0.60
C ALA A 87 6.92 13.59 2.05
N THR A 88 7.12 12.29 2.24
CA THR A 88 7.31 11.71 3.58
C THR A 88 8.59 12.22 4.23
N ARG A 89 9.73 12.24 3.52
CA ARG A 89 11.01 12.77 4.07
C ARG A 89 10.94 14.24 4.48
N GLN A 90 10.05 15.02 3.82
CA GLN A 90 9.87 16.43 4.14
C GLN A 90 9.01 16.67 5.38
N HIS A 91 8.12 15.74 5.72
CA HIS A 91 7.07 15.98 6.71
C HIS A 91 7.04 14.98 7.88
N ALA A 92 7.72 13.83 7.76
CA ALA A 92 7.73 12.82 8.81
C ALA A 92 9.14 12.66 9.40
N ASN A 93 9.23 12.64 10.73
CA ASN A 93 10.49 12.49 11.47
C ASN A 93 10.47 11.25 12.39
N SER A 94 9.34 10.58 12.52
CA SER A 94 9.15 9.46 13.43
C SER A 94 8.15 8.46 12.89
N ALA A 95 8.14 7.25 13.48
CA ALA A 95 7.10 6.26 13.19
C ALA A 95 5.69 6.78 13.53
N ARG A 96 5.57 7.62 14.55
CA ARG A 96 4.31 8.30 14.89
C ARG A 96 3.78 9.09 13.71
N ASP A 97 4.62 9.90 13.06
CA ASP A 97 4.21 10.72 11.91
C ASP A 97 3.76 9.83 10.74
N ILE A 98 4.45 8.71 10.50
CA ILE A 98 4.07 7.73 9.49
C ILE A 98 2.71 7.11 9.80
N VAL A 99 2.54 6.57 11.02
CA VAL A 99 1.34 5.83 11.42
C VAL A 99 0.10 6.73 11.39
N TYR A 100 0.20 7.96 11.90
CA TYR A 100 -0.93 8.90 11.88
C TYR A 100 -1.11 9.60 10.52
N GLY A 101 -0.05 9.64 9.70
CA GLY A 101 -0.09 10.24 8.36
C GLY A 101 -0.55 9.29 7.23
N ILE A 102 -0.68 7.98 7.50
CA ILE A 102 -0.92 6.97 6.47
C ILE A 102 -2.22 7.19 5.70
N ASP A 103 -3.30 7.59 6.38
CA ASP A 103 -4.58 7.87 5.75
C ASP A 103 -4.49 9.06 4.80
N GLY A 104 -3.86 10.13 5.23
CA GLY A 104 -3.61 11.30 4.38
C GLY A 104 -2.70 10.97 3.19
N MET A 105 -1.70 10.11 3.37
CA MET A 105 -0.85 9.61 2.29
C MET A 105 -1.68 8.85 1.25
N TYR A 106 -2.55 7.94 1.69
CA TYR A 106 -3.45 7.18 0.84
C TYR A 106 -4.37 8.09 0.00
N HIS A 107 -5.01 9.08 0.63
CA HIS A 107 -5.96 9.97 -0.04
C HIS A 107 -5.30 11.00 -0.97
N ARG A 108 -3.99 11.22 -0.91
CA ARG A 108 -3.27 12.00 -1.93
C ARG A 108 -3.11 11.26 -3.26
N ALA A 109 -3.05 9.94 -3.22
CA ALA A 109 -2.84 9.09 -4.39
C ALA A 109 -4.11 8.37 -4.87
N ASN A 110 -5.19 8.40 -4.08
CA ASN A 110 -6.43 7.69 -4.37
C ASN A 110 -7.63 8.58 -4.08
N ARG A 111 -8.65 8.55 -4.95
CA ARG A 111 -9.87 9.36 -4.81
C ARG A 111 -11.11 8.64 -5.28
N GLY A 112 -12.25 9.05 -4.75
CA GLY A 112 -13.58 8.52 -5.05
C GLY A 112 -14.44 8.38 -3.80
N ALA A 113 -15.73 8.54 -3.92
CA ALA A 113 -16.64 8.42 -2.79
C ALA A 113 -16.63 7.01 -2.22
N GLY A 114 -16.38 6.88 -0.91
CA GLY A 114 -16.35 5.58 -0.23
C GLY A 114 -15.16 4.69 -0.57
N ILE A 115 -14.03 5.27 -1.04
CA ILE A 115 -12.83 4.51 -1.42
C ILE A 115 -12.16 3.78 -0.25
N GLY A 116 -12.61 4.03 0.98
CA GLY A 116 -12.01 3.48 2.20
C GLY A 116 -10.87 4.36 2.72
N GLY A 117 -10.17 3.86 3.72
CA GLY A 117 -9.09 4.61 4.38
C GLY A 117 -8.41 3.78 5.46
N TRP A 118 -7.63 4.48 6.28
CA TRP A 118 -6.89 3.93 7.39
C TRP A 118 -7.31 4.58 8.72
N ARG A 119 -7.28 3.80 9.77
CA ARG A 119 -7.55 4.26 11.14
C ARG A 119 -6.54 3.67 12.11
N VAL A 120 -5.91 4.50 12.92
CA VAL A 120 -5.05 4.06 14.02
C VAL A 120 -5.94 3.55 15.16
N LEU A 121 -5.70 2.34 15.62
CA LEU A 121 -6.41 1.71 16.75
C LEU A 121 -5.63 1.90 18.05
N SER A 122 -4.30 1.70 18.00
CA SER A 122 -3.39 1.94 19.12
C SER A 122 -2.02 2.36 18.64
N PHE A 123 -1.29 3.09 19.47
CA PHE A 123 0.09 3.50 19.24
C PHE A 123 0.82 3.58 20.58
N GLU A 124 1.81 2.71 20.77
CA GLU A 124 2.63 2.58 21.98
C GLU A 124 4.11 2.45 21.58
N PRO A 125 5.08 2.66 22.46
CA PRO A 125 6.49 2.47 22.13
C PRO A 125 6.78 1.07 21.55
N GLY A 126 7.25 1.04 20.30
CA GLY A 126 7.56 -0.20 19.56
C GLY A 126 6.34 -0.98 19.05
N HIS A 127 5.11 -0.46 19.22
CA HIS A 127 3.90 -1.17 18.79
C HIS A 127 2.84 -0.21 18.24
N ALA A 128 2.20 -0.60 17.13
CA ALA A 128 1.01 0.09 16.63
C ALA A 128 0.03 -0.88 15.99
N GLU A 129 -1.25 -0.57 16.09
CA GLU A 129 -2.32 -1.31 15.42
C GLU A 129 -3.13 -0.37 14.52
N LEU A 130 -3.42 -0.83 13.30
CA LEU A 130 -4.15 -0.06 12.29
C LEU A 130 -5.27 -0.89 11.69
N GLU A 131 -6.39 -0.23 11.43
CA GLU A 131 -7.47 -0.77 10.63
C GLU A 131 -7.45 -0.16 9.22
N LYS A 132 -7.75 -0.99 8.22
CA LYS A 132 -7.79 -0.59 6.81
C LYS A 132 -9.07 -1.07 6.15
N THR A 133 -9.68 -0.18 5.35
CA THR A 133 -10.83 -0.49 4.50
C THR A 133 -10.58 -0.23 3.01
N THR A 134 -9.38 0.22 2.62
CA THR A 134 -9.00 0.48 1.22
C THR A 134 -9.11 -0.79 0.36
N PRO A 135 -9.29 -0.67 -0.98
CA PRO A 135 -9.40 -1.81 -1.89
C PRO A 135 -8.05 -2.50 -2.21
N HIS A 136 -6.93 -1.86 -1.92
CA HIS A 136 -5.61 -2.36 -2.28
C HIS A 136 -5.30 -3.74 -1.67
N HIS A 137 -4.39 -4.46 -2.31
CA HIS A 137 -3.96 -5.76 -1.83
C HIS A 137 -3.22 -5.66 -0.50
N CYS A 138 -3.62 -6.46 0.46
CA CYS A 138 -3.15 -6.34 1.84
C CYS A 138 -1.63 -6.50 2.00
N VAL A 139 -1.01 -7.43 1.28
CA VAL A 139 0.44 -7.66 1.34
C VAL A 139 1.23 -6.52 0.68
N MET A 140 0.67 -5.88 -0.35
CA MET A 140 1.27 -4.68 -0.91
C MET A 140 1.32 -3.56 0.14
N GLU A 141 0.25 -3.38 0.90
CA GLU A 141 0.17 -2.38 1.96
C GLU A 141 1.13 -2.66 3.13
N GLU A 142 1.42 -3.93 3.44
CA GLU A 142 2.51 -4.28 4.38
C GLU A 142 3.84 -3.71 3.88
N GLY A 143 4.14 -3.88 2.59
CA GLY A 143 5.34 -3.32 1.97
C GLY A 143 5.39 -1.79 2.03
N ILE A 144 4.27 -1.10 1.79
CA ILE A 144 4.19 0.36 1.92
C ILE A 144 4.53 0.79 3.35
N LEU A 145 3.92 0.18 4.36
CA LEU A 145 4.16 0.49 5.77
C LEU A 145 5.63 0.23 6.18
N GLU A 146 6.21 -0.90 5.78
CA GLU A 146 7.60 -1.22 6.05
C GLU A 146 8.56 -0.17 5.47
N GLU A 147 8.33 0.23 4.21
CA GLU A 147 9.20 1.18 3.53
C GLU A 147 9.02 2.60 4.06
N ALA A 148 7.79 2.98 4.42
CA ALA A 148 7.50 4.25 5.06
C ALA A 148 8.23 4.38 6.41
N LEU A 149 8.18 3.36 7.25
CA LEU A 149 8.89 3.33 8.54
C LEU A 149 10.41 3.37 8.38
N ARG A 150 10.96 2.74 7.32
CA ARG A 150 12.39 2.82 7.03
C ARG A 150 12.87 4.24 6.76
N THR A 151 12.03 5.12 6.17
CA THR A 151 12.43 6.50 5.88
C THR A 151 12.72 7.33 7.12
N VAL A 152 12.16 6.94 8.26
CA VAL A 152 12.41 7.57 9.58
C VAL A 152 13.35 6.75 10.47
N GLY A 153 14.10 5.81 9.86
CA GLY A 153 15.11 5.00 10.56
C GLY A 153 14.52 3.89 11.44
N VAL A 154 13.26 3.52 11.23
CA VAL A 154 12.59 2.45 11.99
C VAL A 154 12.48 1.20 11.14
N ARG A 155 13.05 0.10 11.63
CA ARG A 155 12.77 -1.25 11.12
C ARG A 155 11.65 -1.86 11.94
N ALA A 156 10.62 -2.32 11.28
CA ALA A 156 9.47 -2.94 11.93
C ALA A 156 9.05 -4.20 11.17
N ASP A 157 8.45 -5.12 11.89
CA ASP A 157 7.67 -6.22 11.32
C ASP A 157 6.22 -5.75 11.18
N VAL A 158 5.68 -5.90 9.98
CA VAL A 158 4.29 -5.56 9.67
C VAL A 158 3.55 -6.83 9.31
N SER A 159 2.53 -7.14 10.07
CA SER A 159 1.74 -8.37 9.92
C SER A 159 0.24 -8.09 9.96
N GLN A 160 -0.56 -9.03 9.47
CA GLN A 160 -2.02 -8.97 9.50
C GLN A 160 -2.63 -9.92 10.52
N LYS A 161 -3.49 -9.40 11.41
CA LYS A 161 -4.37 -10.20 12.29
C LYS A 161 -5.69 -10.56 11.62
N ALA A 162 -6.23 -9.69 10.75
CA ALA A 162 -7.48 -9.89 10.01
C ALA A 162 -7.38 -9.35 8.59
N CYS A 163 -8.12 -9.93 7.65
CA CYS A 163 -8.07 -9.55 6.24
C CYS A 163 -9.44 -9.63 5.58
N ARG A 164 -9.87 -8.55 4.93
CA ARG A 164 -11.12 -8.50 4.15
C ARG A 164 -11.16 -9.55 3.04
N ARG A 165 -10.02 -9.84 2.40
CA ARG A 165 -9.90 -10.89 1.37
C ARG A 165 -10.15 -12.29 1.94
N LYS A 166 -10.11 -12.45 3.26
CA LYS A 166 -10.42 -13.68 4.00
C LYS A 166 -11.76 -13.62 4.75
N GLY A 167 -12.59 -12.63 4.44
CA GLY A 167 -13.95 -12.50 4.98
C GLY A 167 -14.11 -11.60 6.21
N ALA A 168 -13.05 -10.93 6.68
CA ALA A 168 -13.19 -9.95 7.75
C ALA A 168 -13.85 -8.65 7.25
N ALA A 169 -14.48 -7.88 8.16
CA ALA A 169 -15.10 -6.60 7.84
C ALA A 169 -14.05 -5.53 7.43
N ALA A 170 -12.86 -5.58 8.04
CA ALA A 170 -11.72 -4.72 7.75
C ALA A 170 -10.43 -5.53 7.81
N CYS A 171 -9.34 -4.99 7.25
CA CYS A 171 -8.01 -5.54 7.49
C CYS A 171 -7.46 -4.92 8.77
N HIS A 172 -6.81 -5.74 9.60
CA HIS A 172 -6.17 -5.31 10.83
C HIS A 172 -4.67 -5.60 10.77
N TYR A 173 -3.87 -4.55 10.83
CA TYR A 173 -2.41 -4.61 10.80
C TYR A 173 -1.84 -4.41 12.19
N VAL A 174 -0.75 -5.11 12.44
CA VAL A 174 0.08 -4.95 13.63
C VAL A 174 1.49 -4.62 13.17
N ILE A 175 2.03 -3.57 13.72
CA ILE A 175 3.40 -3.13 13.53
C ILE A 175 4.16 -3.34 14.84
N THR A 176 5.25 -4.07 14.80
CA THR A 176 6.14 -4.28 15.95
C THR A 176 7.57 -3.90 15.59
N SER A 177 8.25 -3.23 16.51
CA SER A 177 9.63 -2.77 16.32
C SER A 177 10.39 -2.82 17.64
N PRO A 178 11.69 -3.17 17.62
CA PRO A 178 12.56 -2.99 18.79
C PRO A 178 12.91 -1.52 19.04
N VAL A 179 12.61 -0.62 18.09
CA VAL A 179 12.86 0.83 18.23
C VAL A 179 11.73 1.44 19.05
N THR A 180 12.08 2.04 20.19
CA THR A 180 11.13 2.65 21.14
C THR A 180 11.50 4.09 21.52
N ASP A 181 12.59 4.60 20.96
CA ASP A 181 13.12 5.93 21.21
C ASP A 181 12.38 7.03 20.39
N GLU A 182 12.97 8.19 20.27
CA GLU A 182 12.42 9.34 19.54
C GLU A 182 12.11 9.07 18.05
N ARG A 183 12.80 8.08 17.43
CA ARG A 183 12.48 7.67 16.06
C ARG A 183 11.10 7.01 15.97
N TRP A 184 10.66 6.38 17.07
CA TRP A 184 9.33 5.81 17.16
C TRP A 184 8.31 6.83 17.63
N THR A 185 8.54 7.45 18.78
CA THR A 185 7.54 8.26 19.48
C THR A 185 7.41 9.69 18.93
N GLY A 186 8.41 10.19 18.21
CA GLY A 186 8.56 11.61 17.90
C GLY A 186 9.20 12.38 19.06
N ARG A 187 9.72 13.56 18.76
CA ARG A 187 10.13 14.51 19.80
C ARG A 187 8.88 15.08 20.45
N GLY A 188 8.82 15.05 21.78
CA GLY A 188 7.77 15.64 22.58
C GLY A 188 7.79 17.17 22.54
#